data_8dc48b32d553ac6ae60d5517ead2337e
#
_entry.id   8dc48b32d553ac6ae60d5517ead2337e
#
_cell.length_a   1.000
_cell.length_b   1.000
_cell.length_c   1.000
_cell.angle_alpha   90.00
_cell.angle_beta   90.00
_cell.angle_gamma   90.00
#
_symmetry.space_group_name_H-M   'P 1'
#
loop_
_entity.id
_entity.type
_entity.pdbx_description
1 polymer ?
#
loop_
_entity_poly.entity_id
_entity_poly.type
_entity_poly.pdbx_seq_one_letter_code
_entity_poly.pdbx_strand_id
1 'polypeptide(L)'
;EIAQALDAELVELTDGVDRQGARGYLRSGMDAMRRATLPLAPYETERPLSEYRLVILGTPVWAGRCASPVRALLKRRGLELERVAYVLTRKSSRKYEEIYEQMDQYTARPHLLEVSLRPGAVGYEFWRDKLVGEVRRYLDAQ
;
A
#
# COMPACT_ATOMS: atom_id res chain seq x y z
N GLU A 1 -11.24 -3.85 -5.65
CA GLU A 1 -11.18 -4.06 -7.11
C GLU A 1 -9.97 -4.88 -7.56
N ILE A 2 -8.75 -4.48 -7.15
CA ILE A 2 -7.51 -5.17 -7.56
C ILE A 2 -7.45 -6.57 -6.95
N ALA A 3 -7.72 -6.70 -5.66
CA ALA A 3 -7.72 -8.00 -4.98
C ALA A 3 -8.74 -8.95 -5.61
N GLN A 4 -9.92 -8.45 -5.94
CA GLN A 4 -10.97 -9.24 -6.58
C GLN A 4 -10.55 -9.67 -7.99
N ALA A 5 -9.96 -8.77 -8.76
CA ALA A 5 -9.49 -9.06 -10.11
C ALA A 5 -8.37 -10.12 -10.13
N LEU A 6 -7.58 -10.18 -9.09
CA LEU A 6 -6.45 -11.11 -8.96
C LEU A 6 -6.78 -12.35 -8.15
N ASP A 7 -7.99 -12.45 -7.61
CA ASP A 7 -8.37 -13.51 -6.67
C ASP A 7 -7.39 -13.59 -5.50
N ALA A 8 -7.02 -12.44 -4.96
CA ALA A 8 -6.03 -12.30 -3.89
C ALA A 8 -6.70 -12.23 -2.53
N GLU A 9 -6.00 -12.70 -1.51
CA GLU A 9 -6.39 -12.47 -0.13
C GLU A 9 -6.28 -10.97 0.17
N LEU A 10 -7.33 -10.40 0.77
CA LEU A 10 -7.37 -8.99 1.13
C LEU A 10 -7.35 -8.83 2.65
N VAL A 11 -6.40 -8.06 3.14
CA VAL A 11 -6.27 -7.74 4.56
C VAL A 11 -6.30 -6.22 4.74
N GLU A 12 -7.19 -5.73 5.57
CA GLU A 12 -7.24 -4.31 5.92
C GLU A 12 -6.35 -4.05 7.13
N LEU A 13 -5.48 -3.05 7.03
CA LEU A 13 -4.61 -2.63 8.13
C LEU A 13 -5.19 -1.40 8.82
N THR A 14 -5.35 -1.49 10.14
CA THR A 14 -5.80 -0.36 10.95
C THR A 14 -5.01 -0.30 12.26
N ASP A 15 -4.78 0.90 12.75
CA ASP A 15 -4.09 1.15 14.02
C ASP A 15 -5.06 1.48 15.18
N GLY A 16 -6.36 1.31 14.96
CA GLY A 16 -7.37 1.56 15.98
C GLY A 16 -7.70 3.03 16.21
N VAL A 17 -7.10 3.95 15.48
CA VAL A 17 -7.40 5.37 15.57
C VAL A 17 -8.62 5.68 14.73
N ASP A 18 -9.58 6.44 15.29
CA ASP A 18 -10.70 6.94 14.51
C ASP A 18 -10.20 8.02 13.54
N ARG A 19 -10.24 7.71 12.25
CA ARG A 19 -9.75 8.60 11.19
C ARG A 19 -10.87 9.14 10.31
N GLN A 20 -12.12 9.01 10.76
CA GLN A 20 -13.26 9.50 9.99
C GLN A 20 -13.47 11.01 10.21
N GLY A 21 -14.06 11.65 9.20
CA GLY A 21 -14.38 13.05 9.23
C GLY A 21 -13.16 13.98 9.20
N ALA A 22 -13.39 15.28 9.46
CA ALA A 22 -12.35 16.30 9.40
C ALA A 22 -11.26 16.07 10.46
N ARG A 23 -11.65 15.63 11.66
CA ARG A 23 -10.71 15.30 12.74
C ARG A 23 -9.80 14.15 12.36
N GLY A 24 -10.38 13.08 11.80
CA GLY A 24 -9.62 11.92 11.36
C GLY A 24 -8.69 12.25 10.22
N TYR A 25 -9.12 13.11 9.30
CA TYR A 25 -8.26 13.59 8.22
C TYR A 25 -7.04 14.34 8.75
N LEU A 26 -7.27 15.28 9.68
CA LEU A 26 -6.19 16.05 10.29
C LEU A 26 -5.23 15.15 11.07
N ARG A 27 -5.77 14.23 11.88
CA ARG A 27 -4.98 13.25 12.65
C ARG A 27 -4.11 12.40 11.71
N SER A 28 -4.69 11.93 10.62
CA SER A 28 -3.96 11.11 9.64
C SER A 28 -2.80 11.87 9.00
N GLY A 29 -3.02 13.13 8.64
CA GLY A 29 -1.96 13.99 8.11
C GLY A 29 -0.86 14.23 9.13
N MET A 30 -1.21 14.51 10.38
CA MET A 30 -0.23 14.73 11.45
C MET A 30 0.58 13.47 11.74
N ASP A 31 -0.07 12.32 11.81
CA ASP A 31 0.61 11.05 12.04
C ASP A 31 1.58 10.73 10.90
N ALA A 32 1.18 10.99 9.66
CA ALA A 32 2.05 10.80 8.51
C ALA A 32 3.27 11.72 8.56
N MET A 33 3.08 13.00 8.87
CA MET A 33 4.17 13.97 8.99
C MET A 33 5.13 13.61 10.11
N ARG A 34 4.64 13.09 11.22
CA ARG A 34 5.45 12.65 12.35
C ARG A 34 6.02 11.25 12.17
N ARG A 35 5.66 10.57 11.09
CA ARG A 35 6.00 9.16 10.87
C ARG A 35 5.59 8.27 12.04
N ALA A 36 4.42 8.54 12.58
CA ALA A 36 3.88 7.78 13.70
C ALA A 36 3.65 6.31 13.31
N THR A 37 3.92 5.40 14.25
CA THR A 37 3.73 3.96 14.04
C THR A 37 3.10 3.37 15.28
N LEU A 38 1.79 3.54 15.40
CA LEU A 38 1.03 2.91 16.47
C LEU A 38 0.91 1.40 16.18
N PRO A 39 0.72 0.59 17.24
CA PRO A 39 0.47 -0.84 17.03
C PRO A 39 -0.74 -1.05 16.14
N LEU A 40 -0.62 -1.97 15.19
CA LEU A 40 -1.74 -2.35 14.35
C LEU A 40 -2.78 -3.13 15.15
N ALA A 41 -4.05 -2.94 14.81
CA ALA A 41 -5.10 -3.82 15.28
C ALA A 41 -4.81 -5.25 14.79
N PRO A 42 -5.21 -6.30 15.53
CA PRO A 42 -4.95 -7.66 15.11
C PRO A 42 -5.45 -7.94 13.68
N TYR A 43 -4.62 -8.60 12.91
CA TYR A 43 -4.96 -9.07 11.58
C TYR A 43 -4.33 -10.44 11.36
N GLU A 44 -4.92 -11.21 10.45
CA GLU A 44 -4.42 -12.54 10.14
C GLU A 44 -4.17 -12.66 8.65
N THR A 45 -3.13 -13.39 8.29
CA THR A 45 -2.85 -13.81 6.92
C THR A 45 -2.85 -15.33 6.89
N GLU A 46 -3.28 -15.92 5.77
CA GLU A 46 -3.33 -17.38 5.63
C GLU A 46 -1.93 -18.00 5.69
N ARG A 47 -0.90 -17.23 5.37
CA ARG A 47 0.51 -17.67 5.31
C ARG A 47 1.42 -16.60 5.88
N PRO A 48 2.65 -16.96 6.27
CA PRO A 48 3.68 -15.96 6.51
C PRO A 48 3.90 -15.07 5.29
N LEU A 49 4.19 -13.80 5.49
CA LEU A 49 4.35 -12.86 4.37
C LEU A 49 5.42 -13.29 3.37
N SER A 50 6.49 -13.93 3.85
CA SER A 50 7.59 -14.41 3.00
C SER A 50 7.18 -15.54 2.05
N GLU A 51 6.06 -16.20 2.30
CA GLU A 51 5.59 -17.32 1.47
C GLU A 51 4.67 -16.90 0.33
N TYR A 52 4.21 -15.66 0.30
CA TYR A 52 3.40 -15.18 -0.81
C TYR A 52 4.26 -14.96 -2.05
N ARG A 53 3.72 -15.30 -3.21
CA ARG A 53 4.41 -15.07 -4.49
C ARG A 53 4.57 -13.58 -4.79
N LEU A 54 3.64 -12.77 -4.30
CA LEU A 54 3.69 -11.31 -4.36
C LEU A 54 2.81 -10.74 -3.26
N VAL A 55 3.31 -9.74 -2.56
CA VAL A 55 2.53 -8.96 -1.60
C VAL A 55 2.28 -7.59 -2.22
N ILE A 56 1.02 -7.18 -2.30
CA ILE A 56 0.65 -5.85 -2.79
C ILE A 56 0.28 -5.00 -1.59
N LEU A 57 1.00 -3.90 -1.40
CA LEU A 57 0.70 -2.92 -0.36
C LEU A 57 -0.04 -1.74 -0.96
N GLY A 58 -1.30 -1.57 -0.55
CA GLY A 58 -2.12 -0.44 -0.93
C GLY A 58 -2.10 0.62 0.17
N THR A 59 -1.86 1.87 -0.18
CA THR A 59 -1.85 2.97 0.78
C THR A 59 -2.39 4.25 0.16
N PRO A 60 -3.28 4.97 0.87
CA PRO A 60 -3.54 6.36 0.50
C PRO A 60 -2.32 7.23 0.79
N VAL A 61 -2.28 8.38 0.16
CA VAL A 61 -1.25 9.40 0.45
C VAL A 61 -1.76 10.27 1.59
N TRP A 62 -0.99 10.31 2.69
CA TRP A 62 -1.26 11.16 3.85
C TRP A 62 -0.12 12.16 4.01
N ALA A 63 -0.41 13.45 3.78
CA ALA A 63 0.58 14.52 3.89
C ALA A 63 1.89 14.21 3.14
N GLY A 64 1.78 13.68 1.91
CA GLY A 64 2.93 13.36 1.06
C GLY A 64 3.67 12.08 1.44
N ARG A 65 3.11 11.24 2.30
CA ARG A 65 3.72 10.00 2.80
C ARG A 65 2.73 8.84 2.73
N CYS A 66 3.21 7.62 2.94
CA CYS A 66 2.32 6.47 3.08
C CYS A 66 1.50 6.58 4.37
N ALA A 67 0.37 5.87 4.42
CA ALA A 67 -0.48 5.85 5.60
C ALA A 67 0.24 5.21 6.80
N SER A 68 -0.05 5.72 8.01
CA SER A 68 0.60 5.25 9.23
C SER A 68 0.44 3.75 9.48
N PRO A 69 -0.73 3.11 9.24
CA PRO A 69 -0.84 1.66 9.38
C PRO A 69 0.10 0.89 8.47
N VAL A 70 0.28 1.35 7.23
CA VAL A 70 1.21 0.72 6.28
C VAL A 70 2.65 0.88 6.75
N ARG A 71 3.02 2.07 7.26
CA ARG A 71 4.35 2.29 7.82
C ARG A 71 4.60 1.39 9.03
N ALA A 72 3.59 1.18 9.87
CA ALA A 72 3.70 0.27 11.01
C ALA A 72 4.00 -1.15 10.57
N LEU A 73 3.32 -1.66 9.54
CA LEU A 73 3.62 -2.96 8.95
C LEU A 73 5.04 -3.02 8.41
N LEU A 74 5.45 -2.01 7.64
CA LEU A 74 6.78 -1.96 7.04
C LEU A 74 7.89 -1.96 8.10
N LYS A 75 7.73 -1.19 9.15
CA LYS A 75 8.72 -1.15 10.24
C LYS A 75 8.84 -2.48 10.97
N ARG A 76 7.74 -3.18 11.19
CA ARG A 76 7.72 -4.40 11.97
C ARG A 76 8.03 -5.65 11.14
N ARG A 77 7.56 -5.70 9.90
CA ARG A 77 7.61 -6.90 9.07
C ARG A 77 8.17 -6.66 7.67
N GLY A 78 8.72 -5.48 7.41
CA GLY A 78 9.19 -5.14 6.05
C GLY A 78 10.27 -6.08 5.52
N LEU A 79 11.12 -6.61 6.39
CA LEU A 79 12.18 -7.53 5.97
C LEU A 79 11.66 -8.90 5.51
N GLU A 80 10.40 -9.22 5.77
CA GLU A 80 9.74 -10.41 5.22
C GLU A 80 9.26 -10.19 3.77
N LEU A 81 9.30 -8.94 3.28
CA LEU A 81 8.78 -8.58 1.96
C LEU A 81 9.89 -8.58 0.93
N GLU A 82 10.08 -9.72 0.28
CA GLU A 82 11.07 -9.88 -0.79
C GLU A 82 10.49 -9.60 -2.17
N ARG A 83 9.18 -9.80 -2.33
CA ARG A 83 8.46 -9.60 -3.59
C ARG A 83 7.24 -8.76 -3.31
N VAL A 84 7.36 -7.48 -3.59
CA VAL A 84 6.34 -6.49 -3.22
C VAL A 84 5.99 -5.57 -4.39
N ALA A 85 4.73 -5.19 -4.47
CA ALA A 85 4.23 -4.17 -5.38
C ALA A 85 3.46 -3.12 -4.57
N TYR A 86 3.42 -1.89 -5.07
CA TYR A 86 2.77 -0.79 -4.38
C TYR A 86 1.62 -0.22 -5.19
N VAL A 87 0.53 0.08 -4.50
CA VAL A 87 -0.61 0.81 -5.06
C VAL A 87 -0.84 2.04 -4.19
N LEU A 88 -0.64 3.22 -4.77
CA LEU A 88 -0.99 4.48 -4.10
C LEU A 88 -2.36 4.94 -4.56
N THR A 89 -3.14 5.49 -3.65
CA THR A 89 -4.34 6.25 -4.00
C THR A 89 -4.18 7.68 -3.55
N ARG A 90 -4.59 8.62 -4.41
CA ARG A 90 -4.37 10.05 -4.20
C ARG A 90 -5.61 10.85 -4.64
N LYS A 91 -5.73 12.05 -4.11
CA LYS A 91 -6.82 12.95 -4.46
C LYS A 91 -6.38 14.08 -5.41
N SER A 92 -5.08 14.38 -5.47
CA SER A 92 -4.54 15.43 -6.33
C SER A 92 -3.99 14.86 -7.64
N SER A 93 -3.59 15.73 -8.55
CA SER A 93 -2.94 15.34 -9.81
C SER A 93 -1.49 14.88 -9.63
N ARG A 94 -0.88 15.20 -8.50
CA ARG A 94 0.50 14.79 -8.20
C ARG A 94 0.55 13.29 -7.94
N LYS A 95 1.51 12.59 -8.54
CA LYS A 95 1.62 11.12 -8.47
C LYS A 95 2.31 10.59 -7.22
N TYR A 96 3.10 11.42 -6.53
CA TYR A 96 3.81 11.06 -5.29
C TYR A 96 4.75 9.85 -5.43
N GLU A 97 5.41 9.73 -6.55
CA GLU A 97 6.28 8.58 -6.85
C GLU A 97 7.44 8.42 -5.86
N GLU A 98 7.86 9.51 -5.20
CA GLU A 98 8.88 9.48 -4.16
C GLU A 98 8.51 8.60 -2.94
N ILE A 99 7.22 8.33 -2.74
CA ILE A 99 6.76 7.46 -1.65
C ILE A 99 7.25 6.03 -1.84
N TYR A 100 7.35 5.55 -3.08
CA TYR A 100 7.84 4.19 -3.35
C TYR A 100 9.25 3.97 -2.81
N GLU A 101 10.14 4.94 -3.02
CA GLU A 101 11.52 4.86 -2.51
C GLU A 101 11.55 4.89 -0.99
N GLN A 102 10.68 5.69 -0.38
CA GLN A 102 10.56 5.74 1.08
C GLN A 102 10.12 4.39 1.66
N MET A 103 9.18 3.73 1.00
CA MET A 103 8.70 2.41 1.44
C MET A 103 9.77 1.34 1.23
N ASP A 104 10.51 1.41 0.14
CA ASP A 104 11.59 0.45 -0.17
C ASP A 104 12.69 0.42 0.88
N GLN A 105 12.85 1.46 1.68
CA GLN A 105 13.83 1.48 2.76
C GLN A 105 13.54 0.46 3.85
N TYR A 106 12.31 -0.02 3.94
CA TYR A 106 11.88 -0.97 4.96
C TYR A 106 11.77 -2.40 4.45
N THR A 107 11.78 -2.61 3.15
CA THR A 107 11.60 -3.94 2.54
C THR A 107 12.95 -4.63 2.31
N ALA A 108 12.91 -5.97 2.20
CA ALA A 108 14.13 -6.74 1.95
C ALA A 108 14.72 -6.43 0.58
N ARG A 109 13.87 -6.11 -0.40
CA ARG A 109 14.27 -5.76 -1.77
C ARG A 109 13.40 -4.63 -2.29
N PRO A 110 13.86 -3.85 -3.28
CA PRO A 110 13.04 -2.85 -3.93
C PRO A 110 11.77 -3.47 -4.53
N HIS A 111 10.71 -2.66 -4.59
CA HIS A 111 9.45 -3.10 -5.18
C HIS A 111 9.62 -3.49 -6.65
N LEU A 112 8.74 -4.39 -7.11
CA LEU A 112 8.77 -4.92 -8.47
C LEU A 112 7.84 -4.16 -9.40
N LEU A 113 6.68 -3.76 -8.90
CA LEU A 113 5.63 -3.10 -9.65
C LEU A 113 5.01 -1.98 -8.81
N GLU A 114 4.47 -0.99 -9.49
CA GLU A 114 3.87 0.17 -8.83
C GLU A 114 2.77 0.80 -9.67
N VAL A 115 1.81 1.41 -9.02
CA VAL A 115 0.85 2.30 -9.67
C VAL A 115 0.38 3.38 -8.70
N SER A 116 0.18 4.58 -9.23
CA SER A 116 -0.41 5.70 -8.49
C SER A 116 -1.78 6.00 -9.11
N LEU A 117 -2.84 5.80 -8.35
CA LEU A 117 -4.21 5.90 -8.81
C LEU A 117 -4.92 7.11 -8.22
N ARG A 118 -5.68 7.81 -9.05
CA ARG A 118 -6.58 8.88 -8.61
C ARG A 118 -8.01 8.44 -8.88
N PRO A 119 -8.74 7.92 -7.87
CA PRO A 119 -10.12 7.50 -8.05
C PRO A 119 -10.99 8.64 -8.60
N GLY A 120 -11.86 8.32 -9.55
CA GLY A 120 -12.72 9.31 -10.21
C GLY A 120 -12.07 10.11 -11.33
N ALA A 121 -10.76 9.99 -11.54
CA ALA A 121 -10.08 10.68 -12.63
C ALA A 121 -10.17 9.90 -13.94
N VAL A 122 -10.05 10.62 -15.05
CA VAL A 122 -9.89 10.00 -16.36
C VAL A 122 -8.61 9.17 -16.35
N GLY A 123 -8.67 7.95 -16.81
CA GLY A 123 -7.52 7.04 -16.84
C GLY A 123 -7.36 6.16 -15.61
N TYR A 124 -8.19 6.33 -14.57
CA TYR A 124 -8.13 5.48 -13.40
C TYR A 124 -8.22 3.99 -13.77
N GLU A 125 -9.22 3.62 -14.55
CA GLU A 125 -9.42 2.23 -14.95
C GLU A 125 -8.27 1.70 -15.80
N PHE A 126 -7.74 2.52 -16.69
CA PHE A 126 -6.59 2.15 -17.52
C PHE A 126 -5.38 1.78 -16.67
N TRP A 127 -5.02 2.63 -15.71
CA TRP A 127 -3.84 2.39 -14.87
C TRP A 127 -4.05 1.23 -13.91
N ARG A 128 -5.26 1.08 -13.37
CA ARG A 128 -5.62 -0.07 -12.54
C ARG A 128 -5.48 -1.37 -13.33
N ASP A 129 -6.06 -1.42 -14.51
CA ASP A 129 -6.04 -2.62 -15.36
C ASP A 129 -4.64 -2.93 -15.86
N LYS A 130 -3.84 -1.91 -16.11
CA LYS A 130 -2.43 -2.07 -16.48
C LYS A 130 -1.66 -2.75 -15.36
N LEU A 131 -1.84 -2.33 -14.12
CA LEU A 131 -1.20 -2.98 -12.98
C LEU A 131 -1.65 -4.43 -12.84
N VAL A 132 -2.94 -4.70 -12.91
CA VAL A 132 -3.48 -6.06 -12.83
C VAL A 132 -2.85 -6.95 -13.91
N GLY A 133 -2.73 -6.45 -15.12
CA GLY A 133 -2.07 -7.18 -16.21
C GLY A 133 -0.59 -7.45 -15.95
N GLU A 134 0.12 -6.46 -15.40
CA GLU A 134 1.53 -6.63 -15.04
C GLU A 134 1.72 -7.67 -13.93
N VAL A 135 0.84 -7.66 -12.93
CA VAL A 135 0.87 -8.66 -11.85
C VAL A 135 0.61 -10.06 -12.40
N ARG A 136 -0.39 -10.21 -13.26
CA ARG A 136 -0.68 -11.51 -13.89
C ARG A 136 0.52 -12.05 -14.67
N ARG A 137 1.15 -11.19 -15.46
CA ARG A 137 2.36 -11.59 -16.21
C ARG A 137 3.49 -12.00 -15.28
N TYR A 138 3.70 -11.26 -14.20
CA TYR A 138 4.71 -11.59 -13.21
C TYR A 138 4.43 -12.96 -12.56
N LEU A 139 3.20 -13.21 -12.16
CA LEU A 139 2.82 -14.47 -11.54
C LEU A 139 2.91 -15.65 -12.51
N ASP A 140 2.56 -15.45 -13.77
CA ASP A 140 2.63 -16.49 -14.81
C ASP A 140 4.06 -16.85 -15.16
N ALA A 141 5.00 -15.95 -14.97
CA ALA A 141 6.42 -16.17 -15.26
C ALA A 141 7.19 -16.92 -14.16
N GLN A 142 6.53 -17.20 -13.04
CA GLN A 142 7.16 -17.87 -11.90
C GLN A 142 7.03 -19.38 -11.93
#